data_81d3fe9bc231f5014989584931b87960
#
_entry.id   81d3fe9bc231f5014989584931b87960
#
_cell.length_a   1.000
_cell.length_b   1.000
_cell.length_c   1.000
_cell.angle_alpha   90.00
_cell.angle_beta   90.00
_cell.angle_gamma   90.00
#
_symmetry.space_group_name_H-M   'P 1'
#
loop_
_entity.id
_entity.type
_entity.pdbx_description
1 polymer ?
#
loop_
_entity_poly.entity_id
_entity_poly.type
_entity_poly.pdbx_seq_one_letter_code
_entity_poly.pdbx_strand_id
1 'polypeptide(L)'
;DGYSIIIMGEKDHAEVIGLLGYARGKGYVVNNLEELESLPPLDKVCLVAQTTQDQKRFQSLAAAVQVKYPGAKVFNTICDSTHRRQDEILALAKRVEAIVVVGGRGSGNTRRLAKISEESGVPTFHVETEKELDLRALSGYAVIGVTAGASTPNWLILRVVDRIHELRGRGGAASRVEKVARVAAISYLLLAFGAGCLTYTSALLQGLPLEVSWVFIAALYVFSMHVLNRLADRDSENFNQPGRSEFYRRYGTWMIGAGISSAVIALTLAWFEGLLPFLLLLAISALGMIYNLPLLPGRPRARFHYRKLKDVPGSKTLLVALAWGVVTSLLPPLAQEGRLLSGTPMAFLYTSILVFVRSTLYDFKDIQGDLMVGKETIPIVLGRWKTEVLVVLLLIFLGAGLTAAATLGWTTSLATVLLISLGYVVSYYYLYRRKITAWGFPFEWAVDGSFIFAGLLAFLWAMA
;
A
#
# COMPACT_ATOMS: atom_id res chain seq x y z
N ASP A 1 -8.90 22.34 33.69
CA ASP A 1 -10.07 23.24 33.63
C ASP A 1 -11.19 22.87 34.61
N GLY A 2 -11.00 21.89 35.51
CA GLY A 2 -11.92 21.55 36.60
C GLY A 2 -13.14 20.69 36.18
N TYR A 3 -13.17 20.14 34.96
CA TYR A 3 -14.23 19.25 34.54
C TYR A 3 -14.13 17.85 35.13
N SER A 4 -15.28 17.26 35.46
CA SER A 4 -15.43 15.83 35.67
C SER A 4 -15.71 15.17 34.30
N ILE A 5 -15.04 14.08 34.00
CA ILE A 5 -15.11 13.43 32.69
C ILE A 5 -15.97 12.18 32.79
N ILE A 6 -17.08 12.16 32.11
CA ILE A 6 -17.91 10.96 31.93
C ILE A 6 -17.41 10.27 30.63
N ILE A 7 -17.05 9.01 30.73
CA ILE A 7 -16.49 8.22 29.63
C ILE A 7 -17.49 7.08 29.34
N MET A 8 -18.11 7.11 28.16
CA MET A 8 -18.87 5.97 27.67
C MET A 8 -17.92 4.90 27.15
N GLY A 9 -17.82 3.75 27.84
CA GLY A 9 -16.86 2.71 27.43
C GLY A 9 -16.80 1.53 28.39
N GLU A 10 -15.99 0.53 28.03
CA GLU A 10 -15.75 -0.68 28.83
C GLU A 10 -14.65 -0.40 29.85
N LYS A 11 -14.93 -0.60 31.17
CA LYS A 11 -14.01 -0.25 32.27
C LYS A 11 -12.60 -0.83 32.14
N ASP A 12 -12.50 -2.06 31.63
CA ASP A 12 -11.24 -2.81 31.51
C ASP A 12 -10.53 -2.60 30.17
N HIS A 13 -11.08 -1.77 29.29
CA HIS A 13 -10.48 -1.51 27.98
C HIS A 13 -9.30 -0.54 28.11
N ALA A 14 -8.18 -0.85 27.44
CA ALA A 14 -6.93 -0.07 27.51
C ALA A 14 -7.12 1.43 27.19
N GLU A 15 -7.98 1.76 26.22
CA GLU A 15 -8.31 3.14 25.87
C GLU A 15 -9.02 3.87 27.02
N VAL A 16 -9.99 3.20 27.65
CA VAL A 16 -10.75 3.78 28.79
C VAL A 16 -9.85 3.97 30.01
N ILE A 17 -8.98 3.00 30.30
CA ILE A 17 -7.96 3.12 31.34
C ILE A 17 -7.05 4.32 31.08
N GLY A 18 -6.61 4.51 29.82
CA GLY A 18 -5.83 5.67 29.39
C GLY A 18 -6.58 6.99 29.62
N LEU A 19 -7.85 7.08 29.22
CA LEU A 19 -8.69 8.27 29.42
C LEU A 19 -8.89 8.57 30.91
N LEU A 20 -9.11 7.55 31.74
CA LEU A 20 -9.19 7.70 33.20
C LEU A 20 -7.89 8.25 33.79
N GLY A 21 -6.73 7.82 33.29
CA GLY A 21 -5.43 8.36 33.70
C GLY A 21 -5.31 9.87 33.46
N TYR A 22 -5.83 10.35 32.32
CA TYR A 22 -5.88 11.79 32.04
C TYR A 22 -6.89 12.55 32.90
N ALA A 23 -7.96 11.89 33.37
CA ALA A 23 -9.00 12.50 34.21
C ALA A 23 -8.52 12.79 35.64
N ARG A 24 -7.34 12.31 36.06
CA ARG A 24 -6.72 12.59 37.36
C ARG A 24 -7.67 12.40 38.57
N GLY A 25 -8.40 11.30 38.58
CA GLY A 25 -9.36 10.95 39.64
C GLY A 25 -10.75 11.57 39.52
N LYS A 26 -11.01 12.38 38.46
CA LYS A 26 -12.33 12.96 38.16
C LYS A 26 -12.98 12.28 36.95
N GLY A 27 -12.69 11.01 36.70
CA GLY A 27 -13.22 10.22 35.61
C GLY A 27 -14.27 9.21 36.07
N TYR A 28 -15.38 9.12 35.37
CA TYR A 28 -16.49 8.20 35.63
C TYR A 28 -16.79 7.41 34.35
N VAL A 29 -16.77 6.08 34.41
CA VAL A 29 -17.10 5.22 33.27
C VAL A 29 -18.54 4.81 33.38
N VAL A 30 -19.31 4.99 32.31
CA VAL A 30 -20.71 4.61 32.20
C VAL A 30 -20.99 3.90 30.88
N ASN A 31 -21.81 2.85 30.94
CA ASN A 31 -22.19 2.07 29.74
C ASN A 31 -23.71 2.17 29.43
N ASN A 32 -24.50 2.56 30.41
CA ASN A 32 -25.95 2.61 30.29
C ASN A 32 -26.54 3.77 31.12
N LEU A 33 -27.86 3.99 30.99
CA LEU A 33 -28.56 5.07 31.68
C LEU A 33 -28.61 4.84 33.20
N GLU A 34 -28.68 3.60 33.65
CA GLU A 34 -28.73 3.27 35.09
C GLU A 34 -27.42 3.65 35.78
N GLU A 35 -26.27 3.36 35.13
CA GLU A 35 -24.97 3.77 35.64
C GLU A 35 -24.82 5.30 35.63
N LEU A 36 -25.40 6.00 34.66
CA LEU A 36 -25.44 7.46 34.64
C LEU A 36 -26.23 8.02 35.81
N GLU A 37 -27.39 7.43 36.11
CA GLU A 37 -28.25 7.87 37.21
C GLU A 37 -27.59 7.70 38.58
N SER A 38 -26.73 6.69 38.74
CA SER A 38 -25.98 6.43 39.98
C SER A 38 -24.86 7.40 40.25
N LEU A 39 -24.48 8.26 39.29
CA LEU A 39 -23.42 9.23 39.47
C LEU A 39 -23.82 10.36 40.42
N PRO A 40 -22.86 10.85 41.26
CA PRO A 40 -23.11 11.96 42.17
C PRO A 40 -23.38 13.27 41.44
N PRO A 41 -23.89 14.30 42.11
CA PRO A 41 -23.94 15.65 41.54
C PRO A 41 -22.55 16.13 41.16
N LEU A 42 -22.38 16.63 39.94
CA LEU A 42 -21.13 17.12 39.37
C LEU A 42 -21.33 18.55 38.83
N ASP A 43 -20.42 19.49 39.16
CA ASP A 43 -20.56 20.89 38.77
C ASP A 43 -20.29 21.14 37.27
N LYS A 44 -19.16 20.66 36.76
CA LYS A 44 -18.74 20.80 35.37
C LYS A 44 -18.50 19.43 34.77
N VAL A 45 -19.27 19.08 33.76
CA VAL A 45 -19.23 17.76 33.14
C VAL A 45 -18.79 17.85 31.69
N CYS A 46 -17.97 16.89 31.29
CA CYS A 46 -17.61 16.63 29.92
C CYS A 46 -17.88 15.14 29.61
N LEU A 47 -18.65 14.86 28.55
CA LEU A 47 -18.89 13.51 28.04
C LEU A 47 -17.97 13.23 26.84
N VAL A 48 -17.29 12.10 26.90
CA VAL A 48 -16.53 11.50 25.79
C VAL A 48 -16.90 10.02 25.66
N ALA A 49 -16.56 9.41 24.53
CA ALA A 49 -16.76 7.97 24.30
C ALA A 49 -15.45 7.28 23.95
N GLN A 50 -15.35 6.01 24.29
CA GLN A 50 -14.41 5.09 23.68
C GLN A 50 -14.67 5.04 22.17
N THR A 51 -13.61 5.09 21.38
CA THR A 51 -13.69 5.25 19.91
C THR A 51 -14.49 4.15 19.17
N THR A 52 -14.68 3.00 19.81
CA THR A 52 -15.38 1.84 19.25
C THR A 52 -16.84 1.69 19.69
N GLN A 53 -17.37 2.65 20.42
CA GLN A 53 -18.75 2.61 20.93
C GLN A 53 -19.81 2.81 19.83
N ASP A 54 -21.06 2.48 20.18
CA ASP A 54 -22.22 2.62 19.30
C ASP A 54 -22.73 4.06 19.28
N GLN A 55 -22.91 4.61 18.08
CA GLN A 55 -23.35 5.99 17.89
C GLN A 55 -24.74 6.29 18.45
N LYS A 56 -25.70 5.37 18.25
CA LYS A 56 -27.08 5.58 18.74
C LYS A 56 -27.14 5.57 20.26
N ARG A 57 -26.40 4.62 20.88
CA ARG A 57 -26.29 4.56 22.34
C ARG A 57 -25.61 5.81 22.90
N PHE A 58 -24.56 6.31 22.23
CA PHE A 58 -23.92 7.55 22.64
C PHE A 58 -24.85 8.75 22.55
N GLN A 59 -25.64 8.88 21.49
CA GLN A 59 -26.64 9.96 21.37
C GLN A 59 -27.67 9.91 22.49
N SER A 60 -28.19 8.72 22.81
CA SER A 60 -29.14 8.54 23.92
C SER A 60 -28.51 8.92 25.27
N LEU A 61 -27.27 8.48 25.51
CA LEU A 61 -26.55 8.81 26.75
C LEU A 61 -26.22 10.31 26.81
N ALA A 62 -25.82 10.93 25.68
CA ALA A 62 -25.53 12.36 25.63
C ALA A 62 -26.76 13.21 25.96
N ALA A 63 -27.92 12.85 25.44
CA ALA A 63 -29.17 13.52 25.78
C ALA A 63 -29.48 13.41 27.29
N ALA A 64 -29.33 12.22 27.87
CA ALA A 64 -29.52 12.00 29.30
C ALA A 64 -28.53 12.78 30.18
N VAL A 65 -27.24 12.83 29.75
CA VAL A 65 -26.21 13.63 30.43
C VAL A 65 -26.55 15.11 30.44
N GLN A 66 -27.03 15.65 29.31
CA GLN A 66 -27.43 17.07 29.23
C GLN A 66 -28.67 17.40 30.10
N VAL A 67 -29.59 16.43 30.29
CA VAL A 67 -30.71 16.58 31.20
C VAL A 67 -30.28 16.54 32.66
N LYS A 68 -29.42 15.58 33.03
CA LYS A 68 -28.90 15.44 34.40
C LYS A 68 -27.95 16.53 34.83
N TYR A 69 -27.10 16.97 33.90
CA TYR A 69 -26.06 18.01 34.10
C TYR A 69 -26.20 19.14 33.09
N PRO A 70 -27.07 20.13 33.34
CA PRO A 70 -27.25 21.27 32.45
C PRO A 70 -25.94 22.00 32.22
N GLY A 71 -25.56 22.20 30.94
CA GLY A 71 -24.26 22.79 30.57
C GLY A 71 -23.12 21.81 30.37
N ALA A 72 -23.38 20.49 30.43
CA ALA A 72 -22.39 19.48 30.10
C ALA A 72 -21.88 19.63 28.65
N LYS A 73 -20.56 19.57 28.48
CA LYS A 73 -19.94 19.56 27.15
C LYS A 73 -19.90 18.13 26.61
N VAL A 74 -20.46 17.91 25.45
CA VAL A 74 -20.49 16.61 24.77
C VAL A 74 -19.52 16.62 23.61
N PHE A 75 -18.53 15.73 23.63
CA PHE A 75 -17.59 15.50 22.54
C PHE A 75 -17.80 14.08 22.00
N ASN A 76 -18.26 13.99 20.77
CA ASN A 76 -18.33 12.70 20.10
C ASN A 76 -16.93 12.29 19.65
N THR A 77 -16.31 11.39 20.40
CA THR A 77 -14.98 10.84 20.13
C THR A 77 -15.05 9.47 19.47
N ILE A 78 -16.22 9.00 19.06
CA ILE A 78 -16.38 7.76 18.28
C ILE A 78 -15.69 7.95 16.93
N CYS A 79 -14.86 6.98 16.53
CA CYS A 79 -14.11 7.07 15.30
C CYS A 79 -15.02 6.92 14.07
N ASP A 80 -14.99 7.90 13.15
CA ASP A 80 -15.75 7.86 11.89
C ASP A 80 -15.53 6.57 11.09
N SER A 81 -14.31 6.05 11.10
CA SER A 81 -13.99 4.79 10.42
C SER A 81 -14.68 3.59 11.07
N THR A 82 -14.91 3.62 12.38
CA THR A 82 -15.62 2.59 13.12
C THR A 82 -17.11 2.65 12.80
N HIS A 83 -17.69 3.84 12.78
CA HIS A 83 -19.10 4.04 12.43
C HIS A 83 -19.40 3.56 11.01
N ARG A 84 -18.61 3.99 10.03
CA ARG A 84 -18.77 3.55 8.63
C ARG A 84 -18.70 2.03 8.49
N ARG A 85 -17.83 1.35 9.23
CA ARG A 85 -17.75 -0.11 9.20
C ARG A 85 -18.96 -0.79 9.82
N GLN A 86 -19.56 -0.20 10.85
CA GLN A 86 -20.81 -0.69 11.43
C GLN A 86 -21.95 -0.58 10.42
N ASP A 87 -22.05 0.53 9.69
CA ASP A 87 -23.04 0.71 8.63
C ASP A 87 -22.78 -0.24 7.45
N GLU A 88 -21.52 -0.40 7.05
CA GLU A 88 -21.10 -1.32 5.97
C GLU A 88 -21.48 -2.77 6.30
N ILE A 89 -21.36 -3.22 7.57
CA ILE A 89 -21.72 -4.59 7.95
C ILE A 89 -23.23 -4.82 7.93
N LEU A 90 -24.03 -3.83 8.34
CA LEU A 90 -25.49 -3.90 8.23
C LEU A 90 -25.95 -3.91 6.77
N ALA A 91 -25.28 -3.19 5.90
CA ALA A 91 -25.52 -3.23 4.46
C ALA A 91 -25.09 -4.56 3.84
N LEU A 92 -23.97 -5.14 4.31
CA LEU A 92 -23.47 -6.44 3.87
C LEU A 92 -24.45 -7.56 4.27
N ALA A 93 -24.94 -7.55 5.52
CA ALA A 93 -25.86 -8.54 6.05
C ALA A 93 -27.15 -8.73 5.20
N LYS A 94 -27.60 -7.66 4.53
CA LYS A 94 -28.75 -7.71 3.63
C LYS A 94 -28.48 -8.41 2.28
N ARG A 95 -27.22 -8.73 1.97
CA ARG A 95 -26.77 -9.19 0.66
C ARG A 95 -26.11 -10.56 0.67
N VAL A 96 -25.92 -11.14 1.86
CA VAL A 96 -25.14 -12.36 2.06
C VAL A 96 -25.90 -13.34 2.95
N GLU A 97 -25.55 -14.61 2.87
CA GLU A 97 -26.17 -15.70 3.64
C GLU A 97 -25.37 -16.03 4.91
N ALA A 98 -24.08 -15.69 4.93
CA ALA A 98 -23.22 -15.81 6.09
C ALA A 98 -22.16 -14.70 6.08
N ILE A 99 -21.66 -14.31 7.26
CA ILE A 99 -20.59 -13.31 7.39
C ILE A 99 -19.42 -13.92 8.16
N VAL A 100 -18.22 -13.72 7.62
CA VAL A 100 -16.95 -14.01 8.30
C VAL A 100 -16.32 -12.70 8.75
N VAL A 101 -16.16 -12.53 10.06
CA VAL A 101 -15.51 -11.37 10.68
C VAL A 101 -14.07 -11.74 11.03
N VAL A 102 -13.09 -11.07 10.42
CA VAL A 102 -11.67 -11.37 10.57
C VAL A 102 -11.01 -10.37 11.53
N GLY A 103 -10.28 -10.89 12.53
CA GLY A 103 -9.45 -10.09 13.43
C GLY A 103 -9.47 -10.55 14.86
N GLY A 104 -8.58 -9.99 15.68
CA GLY A 104 -8.34 -10.44 17.04
C GLY A 104 -9.56 -10.35 17.95
N ARG A 105 -9.82 -11.41 18.73
CA ARG A 105 -10.89 -11.44 19.75
C ARG A 105 -10.67 -10.44 20.87
N GLY A 106 -9.43 -10.01 21.09
CA GLY A 106 -9.07 -8.93 22.02
C GLY A 106 -9.39 -7.52 21.50
N SER A 107 -9.65 -7.36 20.19
CA SER A 107 -9.97 -6.06 19.59
C SER A 107 -11.41 -5.65 19.83
N GLY A 108 -11.62 -4.54 20.55
CA GLY A 108 -12.98 -4.00 20.79
C GLY A 108 -13.75 -3.72 19.51
N ASN A 109 -13.08 -3.19 18.47
CA ASN A 109 -13.70 -2.92 17.18
C ASN A 109 -14.14 -4.23 16.47
N THR A 110 -13.28 -5.28 16.47
CA THR A 110 -13.61 -6.56 15.82
C THR A 110 -14.77 -7.25 16.53
N ARG A 111 -14.73 -7.30 17.88
CA ARG A 111 -15.84 -7.84 18.69
C ARG A 111 -17.16 -7.12 18.42
N ARG A 112 -17.09 -5.79 18.31
CA ARG A 112 -18.29 -4.99 18.01
C ARG A 112 -18.85 -5.30 16.63
N LEU A 113 -18.01 -5.45 15.60
CA LEU A 113 -18.45 -5.86 14.27
C LEU A 113 -19.08 -7.27 14.27
N ALA A 114 -18.48 -8.24 14.97
CA ALA A 114 -19.03 -9.57 15.10
C ALA A 114 -20.43 -9.54 15.76
N LYS A 115 -20.56 -8.78 16.85
CA LYS A 115 -21.82 -8.62 17.57
C LYS A 115 -22.92 -7.98 16.69
N ILE A 116 -22.62 -6.91 15.94
CA ILE A 116 -23.58 -6.29 15.02
C ILE A 116 -23.99 -7.27 13.91
N SER A 117 -23.05 -8.09 13.43
CA SER A 117 -23.35 -9.12 12.45
C SER A 117 -24.31 -10.18 13.00
N GLU A 118 -24.04 -10.67 14.21
CA GLU A 118 -24.92 -11.62 14.92
C GLU A 118 -26.31 -11.02 15.19
N GLU A 119 -26.38 -9.78 15.68
CA GLU A 119 -27.61 -9.03 15.92
C GLU A 119 -28.44 -8.80 14.64
N SER A 120 -27.79 -8.83 13.45
CA SER A 120 -28.49 -8.73 12.15
C SER A 120 -29.23 -10.01 11.74
N GLY A 121 -29.06 -11.11 12.48
CA GLY A 121 -29.70 -12.41 12.22
C GLY A 121 -28.98 -13.25 11.14
N VAL A 122 -27.83 -12.80 10.62
CA VAL A 122 -27.03 -13.55 9.65
C VAL A 122 -26.02 -14.43 10.38
N PRO A 123 -25.88 -15.73 10.02
CA PRO A 123 -24.85 -16.61 10.56
C PRO A 123 -23.47 -15.97 10.48
N THR A 124 -22.82 -15.81 11.65
CA THR A 124 -21.59 -15.04 11.79
C THR A 124 -20.45 -15.93 12.31
N PHE A 125 -19.31 -15.87 11.65
CA PHE A 125 -18.10 -16.62 12.00
C PHE A 125 -16.97 -15.63 12.32
N HIS A 126 -16.61 -15.50 13.60
CA HIS A 126 -15.50 -14.66 14.03
C HIS A 126 -14.23 -15.50 14.09
N VAL A 127 -13.23 -15.13 13.28
CA VAL A 127 -11.95 -15.85 13.17
C VAL A 127 -10.76 -14.88 13.31
N GLU A 128 -9.71 -15.33 14.01
CA GLU A 128 -8.46 -14.59 14.08
C GLU A 128 -7.54 -14.93 12.90
N THR A 129 -7.61 -16.17 12.39
CA THR A 129 -6.80 -16.64 11.26
C THR A 129 -7.62 -17.53 10.32
N GLU A 130 -7.09 -17.76 9.12
CA GLU A 130 -7.65 -18.68 8.13
C GLU A 130 -7.77 -20.13 8.62
N LYS A 131 -6.99 -20.49 9.65
CA LYS A 131 -6.98 -21.86 10.21
C LYS A 131 -8.19 -22.15 11.10
N GLU A 132 -8.82 -21.10 11.63
CA GLU A 132 -10.01 -21.20 12.46
C GLU A 132 -11.31 -21.33 11.64
N LEU A 133 -11.22 -21.18 10.31
CA LEU A 133 -12.38 -21.34 9.43
C LEU A 133 -12.89 -22.78 9.42
N ASP A 134 -14.11 -22.97 9.88
CA ASP A 134 -14.84 -24.20 9.64
C ASP A 134 -15.45 -24.20 8.23
N LEU A 135 -14.69 -24.79 7.31
CA LEU A 135 -15.10 -24.89 5.91
C LEU A 135 -16.36 -25.74 5.72
N ARG A 136 -16.64 -26.71 6.60
CA ARG A 136 -17.84 -27.53 6.51
C ARG A 136 -19.07 -26.71 6.87
N ALA A 137 -18.98 -25.93 7.94
CA ALA A 137 -20.06 -25.01 8.33
C ALA A 137 -20.35 -23.96 7.25
N LEU A 138 -19.31 -23.50 6.54
CA LEU A 138 -19.43 -22.50 5.47
C LEU A 138 -19.92 -23.07 4.13
N SER A 139 -19.80 -24.39 3.91
CA SER A 139 -20.13 -25.03 2.62
C SER A 139 -21.60 -24.92 2.22
N GLY A 140 -22.50 -24.72 3.19
CA GLY A 140 -23.95 -24.58 2.97
C GLY A 140 -24.40 -23.21 2.45
N TYR A 141 -23.52 -22.19 2.41
CA TYR A 141 -23.89 -20.83 2.01
C TYR A 141 -23.40 -20.51 0.61
N ALA A 142 -24.29 -19.99 -0.24
CA ALA A 142 -23.96 -19.59 -1.62
C ALA A 142 -23.22 -18.25 -1.68
N VAL A 143 -23.58 -17.32 -0.78
CA VAL A 143 -22.98 -15.98 -0.72
C VAL A 143 -22.43 -15.71 0.67
N ILE A 144 -21.12 -15.62 0.78
CA ILE A 144 -20.41 -15.37 2.04
C ILE A 144 -19.80 -13.98 1.99
N GLY A 145 -20.16 -13.14 2.97
CA GLY A 145 -19.54 -11.83 3.18
C GLY A 145 -18.29 -11.94 4.05
N VAL A 146 -17.25 -11.18 3.74
CA VAL A 146 -16.07 -11.09 4.59
C VAL A 146 -15.87 -9.64 5.01
N THR A 147 -15.72 -9.42 6.31
CA THR A 147 -15.38 -8.11 6.89
C THR A 147 -14.26 -8.27 7.91
N ALA A 148 -13.64 -7.15 8.32
CA ALA A 148 -12.52 -7.23 9.23
C ALA A 148 -12.43 -6.02 10.16
N GLY A 149 -11.80 -6.22 11.31
CA GLY A 149 -11.45 -5.14 12.24
C GLY A 149 -10.51 -4.11 11.61
N ALA A 150 -10.51 -2.88 12.15
CA ALA A 150 -9.69 -1.77 11.62
C ALA A 150 -8.18 -2.06 11.65
N SER A 151 -7.71 -2.81 12.64
CA SER A 151 -6.32 -3.21 12.83
C SER A 151 -5.96 -4.53 12.14
N THR A 152 -6.92 -5.18 11.44
CA THR A 152 -6.68 -6.46 10.77
C THR A 152 -5.88 -6.23 9.49
N PRO A 153 -4.70 -6.83 9.35
CA PRO A 153 -3.88 -6.69 8.14
C PRO A 153 -4.58 -7.24 6.90
N ASN A 154 -4.46 -6.56 5.77
CA ASN A 154 -5.10 -6.97 4.52
C ASN A 154 -4.71 -8.39 4.06
N TRP A 155 -3.47 -8.80 4.31
CA TRP A 155 -3.01 -10.15 3.96
C TRP A 155 -3.78 -11.26 4.70
N LEU A 156 -4.20 -11.00 5.94
CA LEU A 156 -4.96 -11.97 6.74
C LEU A 156 -6.37 -12.11 6.17
N ILE A 157 -6.99 -10.99 5.78
CA ILE A 157 -8.29 -10.98 5.12
C ILE A 157 -8.23 -11.80 3.82
N LEU A 158 -7.17 -11.60 3.02
CA LEU A 158 -6.99 -12.32 1.78
C LEU A 158 -6.78 -13.82 1.98
N ARG A 159 -6.01 -14.25 3.00
CA ARG A 159 -5.88 -15.68 3.34
C ARG A 159 -7.20 -16.32 3.72
N VAL A 160 -8.03 -15.59 4.48
CA VAL A 160 -9.38 -16.05 4.81
C VAL A 160 -10.23 -16.19 3.56
N VAL A 161 -10.20 -15.19 2.67
CA VAL A 161 -10.91 -15.23 1.38
C VAL A 161 -10.40 -16.36 0.48
N ASP A 162 -9.10 -16.54 0.35
CA ASP A 162 -8.48 -17.64 -0.41
C ASP A 162 -8.94 -19.00 0.13
N ARG A 163 -9.00 -19.14 1.47
CA ARG A 163 -9.45 -20.36 2.13
C ARG A 163 -10.94 -20.64 1.88
N ILE A 164 -11.79 -19.61 1.83
CA ILE A 164 -13.21 -19.74 1.44
C ILE A 164 -13.34 -20.16 -0.03
N HIS A 165 -12.48 -19.65 -0.90
CA HIS A 165 -12.48 -20.03 -2.32
C HIS A 165 -12.08 -21.50 -2.56
N GLU A 166 -11.31 -22.12 -1.67
CA GLU A 166 -11.00 -23.56 -1.73
C GLU A 166 -12.26 -24.43 -1.64
N LEU A 167 -13.31 -23.99 -0.93
CA LEU A 167 -14.60 -24.69 -0.88
C LEU A 167 -15.23 -24.92 -2.25
N ARG A 168 -14.97 -24.03 -3.22
CA ARG A 168 -15.61 -24.07 -4.54
C ARG A 168 -14.81 -24.84 -5.59
N GLY A 169 -13.80 -25.64 -5.17
CA GLY A 169 -13.12 -26.58 -6.04
C GLY A 169 -12.46 -25.97 -7.29
N ARG A 170 -11.89 -24.75 -7.19
CA ARG A 170 -11.07 -24.16 -8.26
C ARG A 170 -9.70 -24.87 -8.33
N GLY A 171 -9.71 -26.19 -8.53
CA GLY A 171 -8.55 -27.00 -8.85
C GLY A 171 -8.49 -27.29 -10.34
N GLY A 172 -7.72 -26.52 -11.12
CA GLY A 172 -7.56 -26.73 -12.56
C GLY A 172 -6.37 -25.94 -13.13
N ALA A 173 -6.24 -25.89 -14.47
CA ALA A 173 -5.19 -25.14 -15.17
C ALA A 173 -5.10 -23.68 -14.71
N ALA A 174 -6.22 -23.02 -14.40
CA ALA A 174 -6.28 -21.69 -13.82
C ALA A 174 -5.49 -21.56 -12.51
N SER A 175 -5.50 -22.58 -11.65
CA SER A 175 -4.71 -22.61 -10.40
C SER A 175 -3.20 -22.66 -10.66
N ARG A 176 -2.74 -23.31 -11.74
CA ARG A 176 -1.29 -23.36 -12.10
C ARG A 176 -0.81 -22.01 -12.62
N VAL A 177 -1.55 -21.40 -13.53
CA VAL A 177 -1.23 -20.06 -14.07
C VAL A 177 -1.19 -19.03 -12.94
N GLU A 178 -2.17 -19.05 -12.04
CA GLU A 178 -2.22 -18.16 -10.89
C GLU A 178 -1.02 -18.36 -9.95
N LYS A 179 -0.60 -19.61 -9.70
CA LYS A 179 0.60 -19.89 -8.89
C LYS A 179 1.87 -19.36 -9.53
N VAL A 180 2.07 -19.58 -10.84
CA VAL A 180 3.23 -19.06 -11.58
C VAL A 180 3.23 -17.54 -11.55
N ALA A 181 2.10 -16.93 -11.85
CA ALA A 181 1.94 -15.50 -11.84
C ALA A 181 2.20 -14.90 -10.44
N ARG A 182 1.72 -15.54 -9.37
CA ARG A 182 2.00 -15.14 -7.98
C ARG A 182 3.50 -15.23 -7.66
N VAL A 183 4.18 -16.30 -8.07
CA VAL A 183 5.64 -16.44 -7.90
C VAL A 183 6.38 -15.35 -8.66
N ALA A 184 6.01 -15.03 -9.90
CA ALA A 184 6.62 -13.98 -10.69
C ALA A 184 6.50 -12.59 -10.02
N ALA A 185 5.34 -12.28 -9.42
CA ALA A 185 5.14 -11.03 -8.68
C ALA A 185 5.94 -11.00 -7.36
N ILE A 186 5.91 -12.09 -6.57
CA ILE A 186 6.59 -12.19 -5.27
C ILE A 186 8.12 -12.15 -5.43
N SER A 187 8.66 -12.77 -6.49
CA SER A 187 10.11 -12.85 -6.76
C SER A 187 10.70 -11.61 -7.43
N TYR A 188 9.89 -10.59 -7.74
CA TYR A 188 10.27 -9.40 -8.53
C TYR A 188 10.58 -9.67 -10.02
N LEU A 189 10.33 -10.88 -10.54
CA LEU A 189 10.53 -11.17 -11.97
C LEU A 189 9.58 -10.36 -12.86
N LEU A 190 8.31 -10.23 -12.45
CA LEU A 190 7.33 -9.39 -13.15
C LEU A 190 7.81 -7.93 -13.26
N LEU A 191 8.34 -7.43 -12.15
CA LEU A 191 8.83 -6.06 -12.06
C LEU A 191 10.08 -5.85 -12.93
N ALA A 192 11.01 -6.81 -12.91
CA ALA A 192 12.20 -6.81 -13.76
C ALA A 192 11.83 -6.82 -15.26
N PHE A 193 10.87 -7.65 -15.64
CA PHE A 193 10.33 -7.66 -17.00
C PHE A 193 9.71 -6.30 -17.38
N GLY A 194 8.95 -5.69 -16.45
CA GLY A 194 8.41 -4.34 -16.62
C GLY A 194 9.50 -3.28 -16.83
N ALA A 195 10.65 -3.39 -16.16
CA ALA A 195 11.79 -2.49 -16.38
C ALA A 195 12.37 -2.63 -17.79
N GLY A 196 12.48 -3.86 -18.28
CA GLY A 196 12.86 -4.11 -19.67
C GLY A 196 11.88 -3.49 -20.67
N CYS A 197 10.56 -3.63 -20.42
CA CYS A 197 9.52 -3.00 -21.22
C CYS A 197 9.62 -1.47 -21.23
N LEU A 198 9.89 -0.86 -20.07
CA LEU A 198 10.08 0.60 -20.00
C LEU A 198 11.35 1.06 -20.71
N THR A 199 12.44 0.28 -20.67
CA THR A 199 13.66 0.59 -21.42
C THR A 199 13.41 0.54 -22.93
N TYR A 200 12.71 -0.49 -23.40
CA TYR A 200 12.25 -0.60 -24.77
C TYR A 200 11.42 0.61 -25.20
N THR A 201 10.40 0.94 -24.40
CA THR A 201 9.52 2.10 -24.64
C THR A 201 10.34 3.40 -24.68
N SER A 202 11.25 3.57 -23.74
CA SER A 202 12.10 4.76 -23.63
C SER A 202 13.04 4.94 -24.83
N ALA A 203 13.64 3.85 -25.33
CA ALA A 203 14.48 3.89 -26.52
C ALA A 203 13.67 4.35 -27.75
N LEU A 204 12.54 3.72 -28.01
CA LEU A 204 11.67 4.09 -29.15
C LEU A 204 11.09 5.51 -29.03
N LEU A 205 10.76 5.95 -27.82
CA LEU A 205 10.27 7.31 -27.57
C LEU A 205 11.32 8.36 -27.95
N GLN A 206 12.62 8.04 -27.75
CA GLN A 206 13.75 8.89 -28.11
C GLN A 206 14.20 8.74 -29.58
N GLY A 207 13.62 7.80 -30.33
CA GLY A 207 14.03 7.49 -31.71
C GLY A 207 15.34 6.71 -31.79
N LEU A 208 15.74 6.05 -30.70
CA LEU A 208 16.93 5.20 -30.69
C LEU A 208 16.66 3.82 -31.33
N PRO A 209 17.64 3.24 -31.99
CA PRO A 209 17.58 1.85 -32.38
C PRO A 209 17.47 0.95 -31.13
N LEU A 210 16.77 -0.16 -31.27
CA LEU A 210 16.63 -1.11 -30.18
C LEU A 210 17.93 -1.90 -29.99
N GLU A 211 18.62 -1.69 -28.89
CA GLU A 211 19.66 -2.57 -28.39
C GLU A 211 19.13 -3.41 -27.24
N VAL A 212 19.06 -4.72 -27.48
CA VAL A 212 18.46 -5.68 -26.55
C VAL A 212 19.27 -5.78 -25.24
N SER A 213 20.57 -5.50 -25.29
CA SER A 213 21.46 -5.41 -24.13
C SER A 213 20.92 -4.48 -23.04
N TRP A 214 20.42 -3.29 -23.42
CA TRP A 214 19.87 -2.32 -22.46
C TRP A 214 18.58 -2.79 -21.82
N VAL A 215 17.75 -3.53 -22.55
CA VAL A 215 16.55 -4.17 -21.99
C VAL A 215 16.94 -5.16 -20.88
N PHE A 216 17.96 -5.98 -21.14
CA PHE A 216 18.47 -6.94 -20.14
C PHE A 216 19.19 -6.25 -18.98
N ILE A 217 20.04 -5.24 -19.25
CA ILE A 217 20.72 -4.47 -18.19
C ILE A 217 19.71 -3.89 -17.21
N ALA A 218 18.65 -3.24 -17.70
CA ALA A 218 17.64 -2.64 -16.86
C ALA A 218 16.84 -3.70 -16.07
N ALA A 219 16.44 -4.80 -16.70
CA ALA A 219 15.74 -5.88 -16.04
C ALA A 219 16.58 -6.52 -14.93
N LEU A 220 17.84 -6.83 -15.21
CA LEU A 220 18.76 -7.43 -14.24
C LEU A 220 19.12 -6.46 -13.09
N TYR A 221 19.34 -5.19 -13.40
CA TYR A 221 19.57 -4.15 -12.40
C TYR A 221 18.38 -4.04 -11.44
N VAL A 222 17.19 -3.90 -11.97
CA VAL A 222 15.97 -3.76 -11.16
C VAL A 222 15.73 -5.00 -10.31
N PHE A 223 15.88 -6.19 -10.90
CA PHE A 223 15.78 -7.45 -10.16
C PHE A 223 16.77 -7.50 -9.01
N SER A 224 18.05 -7.24 -9.29
CA SER A 224 19.11 -7.23 -8.29
C SER A 224 18.84 -6.25 -7.16
N MET A 225 18.55 -4.98 -7.48
CA MET A 225 18.31 -3.94 -6.48
C MET A 225 17.12 -4.25 -5.59
N HIS A 226 16.00 -4.75 -6.14
CA HIS A 226 14.84 -5.11 -5.34
C HIS A 226 15.09 -6.33 -4.45
N VAL A 227 15.80 -7.35 -4.94
CA VAL A 227 16.14 -8.53 -4.14
C VAL A 227 17.12 -8.17 -3.01
N LEU A 228 18.19 -7.43 -3.31
CA LEU A 228 19.22 -7.10 -2.32
C LEU A 228 18.73 -6.09 -1.28
N ASN A 229 18.01 -5.04 -1.69
CA ASN A 229 17.46 -4.04 -0.77
C ASN A 229 16.40 -4.61 0.18
N ARG A 230 15.71 -5.68 -0.24
CA ARG A 230 14.77 -6.39 0.63
C ARG A 230 15.42 -6.93 1.91
N LEU A 231 16.69 -7.36 1.86
CA LEU A 231 17.39 -7.87 3.04
C LEU A 231 17.50 -6.84 4.17
N ALA A 232 17.48 -5.56 3.81
CA ALA A 232 17.56 -4.45 4.74
C ALA A 232 16.19 -4.02 5.32
N ASP A 233 15.07 -4.49 4.73
CA ASP A 233 13.69 -4.06 5.07
C ASP A 233 12.82 -5.18 5.66
N ARG A 234 13.41 -6.24 6.23
CA ARG A 234 12.72 -7.46 6.70
C ARG A 234 11.55 -7.22 7.64
N ASP A 235 11.67 -6.28 8.57
CA ASP A 235 10.68 -6.11 9.65
C ASP A 235 9.33 -5.60 9.14
N SER A 236 9.31 -4.58 8.28
CA SER A 236 8.05 -4.04 7.75
C SER A 236 7.36 -4.95 6.74
N GLU A 237 8.13 -5.74 5.98
CA GLU A 237 7.57 -6.66 5.01
C GLU A 237 6.89 -7.87 5.64
N ASN A 238 7.31 -8.27 6.84
CA ASN A 238 6.64 -9.33 7.60
C ASN A 238 5.19 -8.96 7.91
N PHE A 239 4.91 -7.68 8.15
CA PHE A 239 3.56 -7.18 8.40
C PHE A 239 2.76 -6.91 7.13
N ASN A 240 3.39 -6.34 6.09
CA ASN A 240 2.70 -5.90 4.88
C ASN A 240 2.51 -7.03 3.85
N GLN A 241 3.49 -7.94 3.74
CA GLN A 241 3.53 -8.97 2.70
C GLN A 241 4.06 -10.33 3.22
N PRO A 242 3.35 -11.01 4.14
CA PRO A 242 3.84 -12.25 4.76
C PRO A 242 4.03 -13.40 3.76
N GLY A 243 3.25 -13.44 2.67
CA GLY A 243 3.44 -14.43 1.60
C GLY A 243 4.80 -14.28 0.90
N ARG A 244 5.24 -13.03 0.66
CA ARG A 244 6.57 -12.74 0.15
C ARG A 244 7.63 -13.07 1.19
N SER A 245 7.40 -12.74 2.45
CA SER A 245 8.30 -13.04 3.56
C SER A 245 8.53 -14.55 3.72
N GLU A 246 7.47 -15.37 3.59
CA GLU A 246 7.55 -16.82 3.64
C GLU A 246 8.32 -17.41 2.45
N PHE A 247 8.10 -16.88 1.23
CA PHE A 247 8.84 -17.25 0.03
C PHE A 247 10.34 -17.01 0.22
N TYR A 248 10.74 -15.83 0.70
CA TYR A 248 12.15 -15.51 0.93
C TYR A 248 12.76 -16.26 2.13
N ARG A 249 11.97 -16.63 3.13
CA ARG A 249 12.45 -17.52 4.19
C ARG A 249 12.84 -18.89 3.64
N ARG A 250 12.11 -19.40 2.64
CA ARG A 250 12.36 -20.70 2.01
C ARG A 250 13.44 -20.64 0.93
N TYR A 251 13.44 -19.59 0.11
CA TYR A 251 14.30 -19.50 -1.07
C TYR A 251 15.31 -18.34 -1.00
N GLY A 252 15.46 -17.68 0.14
CA GLY A 252 16.23 -16.44 0.28
C GLY A 252 17.68 -16.56 -0.16
N THR A 253 18.37 -17.66 0.20
CA THR A 253 19.77 -17.88 -0.23
C THR A 253 19.90 -17.92 -1.76
N TRP A 254 18.99 -18.64 -2.42
CA TRP A 254 18.96 -18.71 -3.89
C TRP A 254 18.64 -17.36 -4.52
N MET A 255 17.68 -16.63 -3.93
CA MET A 255 17.30 -15.30 -4.41
C MET A 255 18.44 -14.28 -4.25
N ILE A 256 19.17 -14.33 -3.14
CA ILE A 256 20.36 -13.49 -2.94
C ILE A 256 21.43 -13.82 -3.98
N GLY A 257 21.74 -15.12 -4.19
CA GLY A 257 22.67 -15.55 -5.22
C GLY A 257 22.25 -15.06 -6.61
N ALA A 258 20.96 -15.21 -6.96
CA ALA A 258 20.41 -14.71 -8.22
C ALA A 258 20.51 -13.16 -8.31
N GLY A 259 20.25 -12.44 -7.23
CA GLY A 259 20.38 -10.97 -7.18
C GLY A 259 21.81 -10.50 -7.40
N ILE A 260 22.79 -11.14 -6.73
CA ILE A 260 24.21 -10.82 -6.91
C ILE A 260 24.65 -11.15 -8.33
N SER A 261 24.32 -12.34 -8.83
CA SER A 261 24.66 -12.74 -10.21
C SER A 261 24.07 -11.78 -11.24
N SER A 262 22.80 -11.35 -11.03
CA SER A 262 22.16 -10.35 -11.90
C SER A 262 22.86 -9.00 -11.87
N ALA A 263 23.34 -8.54 -10.70
CA ALA A 263 24.12 -7.30 -10.60
C ALA A 263 25.44 -7.41 -11.38
N VAL A 264 26.17 -8.52 -11.20
CA VAL A 264 27.44 -8.76 -11.90
C VAL A 264 27.20 -8.81 -13.40
N ILE A 265 26.22 -9.55 -13.87
CA ILE A 265 25.89 -9.65 -15.30
C ILE A 265 25.50 -8.27 -15.87
N ALA A 266 24.64 -7.51 -15.17
CA ALA A 266 24.24 -6.17 -15.62
C ALA A 266 25.44 -5.22 -15.75
N LEU A 267 26.35 -5.22 -14.76
CA LEU A 267 27.56 -4.41 -14.80
C LEU A 267 28.52 -4.88 -15.90
N THR A 268 28.68 -6.18 -16.10
CA THR A 268 29.51 -6.73 -17.17
C THR A 268 28.95 -6.34 -18.55
N LEU A 269 27.64 -6.44 -18.77
CA LEU A 269 27.03 -5.99 -20.01
C LEU A 269 27.24 -4.47 -20.20
N ALA A 270 27.03 -3.66 -19.16
CA ALA A 270 27.24 -2.22 -19.23
C ALA A 270 28.70 -1.84 -19.51
N TRP A 271 29.68 -2.63 -19.07
CA TRP A 271 31.09 -2.44 -19.41
C TRP A 271 31.35 -2.56 -20.92
N PHE A 272 30.72 -3.54 -21.58
CA PHE A 272 30.83 -3.69 -23.04
C PHE A 272 30.11 -2.58 -23.82
N GLU A 273 29.09 -1.94 -23.22
CA GLU A 273 28.39 -0.79 -23.79
C GLU A 273 29.16 0.53 -23.65
N GLY A 274 30.17 0.58 -22.77
CA GLY A 274 31.08 1.73 -22.62
C GLY A 274 31.39 2.06 -21.15
N LEU A 275 32.50 2.77 -20.97
CA LEU A 275 33.00 3.11 -19.64
C LEU A 275 32.08 4.05 -18.88
N LEU A 276 31.50 5.07 -19.53
CA LEU A 276 30.63 6.05 -18.88
C LEU A 276 29.29 5.40 -18.39
N PRO A 277 28.57 4.65 -19.23
CA PRO A 277 27.40 3.92 -18.79
C PRO A 277 27.68 2.93 -17.64
N PHE A 278 28.79 2.21 -17.72
CA PHE A 278 29.23 1.31 -16.65
C PHE A 278 29.47 2.04 -15.33
N LEU A 279 30.20 3.15 -15.33
CA LEU A 279 30.50 3.92 -14.12
C LEU A 279 29.22 4.51 -13.51
N LEU A 280 28.30 4.98 -14.33
CA LEU A 280 27.02 5.50 -13.88
C LEU A 280 26.15 4.38 -13.28
N LEU A 281 26.07 3.21 -13.92
CA LEU A 281 25.33 2.07 -13.39
C LEU A 281 25.92 1.58 -12.06
N LEU A 282 27.26 1.53 -11.97
CA LEU A 282 27.97 1.18 -10.75
C LEU A 282 27.70 2.18 -9.62
N ALA A 283 27.76 3.49 -9.93
CA ALA A 283 27.49 4.55 -8.95
C ALA A 283 26.04 4.49 -8.41
N ILE A 284 25.05 4.29 -9.29
CA ILE A 284 23.64 4.17 -8.89
C ILE A 284 23.42 2.89 -8.09
N SER A 285 24.06 1.78 -8.46
CA SER A 285 24.00 0.53 -7.71
C SER A 285 24.59 0.68 -6.32
N ALA A 286 25.76 1.32 -6.21
CA ALA A 286 26.38 1.64 -4.93
C ALA A 286 25.51 2.57 -4.07
N LEU A 287 24.94 3.62 -4.65
CA LEU A 287 24.01 4.52 -3.96
C LEU A 287 22.79 3.78 -3.44
N GLY A 288 22.20 2.89 -4.24
CA GLY A 288 21.07 2.05 -3.85
C GLY A 288 21.37 1.08 -2.70
N MET A 289 22.61 0.62 -2.57
CA MET A 289 23.08 -0.20 -1.44
C MET A 289 23.35 0.65 -0.19
N ILE A 290 24.06 1.77 -0.37
CA ILE A 290 24.47 2.69 0.70
C ILE A 290 23.26 3.36 1.37
N TYR A 291 22.20 3.61 0.62
CA TYR A 291 20.95 4.20 1.09
C TYR A 291 20.36 3.49 2.32
N ASN A 292 20.60 2.20 2.49
CA ASN A 292 20.15 1.41 3.64
C ASN A 292 21.10 1.48 4.84
N LEU A 293 22.31 2.03 4.66
CA LEU A 293 23.31 2.11 5.73
C LEU A 293 23.04 3.31 6.66
N PRO A 294 23.38 3.22 7.95
CA PRO A 294 23.25 4.31 8.90
C PRO A 294 24.37 5.34 8.70
N LEU A 295 24.22 6.22 7.71
CA LEU A 295 25.24 7.23 7.34
C LEU A 295 25.12 8.53 8.13
N LEU A 296 23.96 8.82 8.72
CA LEU A 296 23.75 10.06 9.44
C LEU A 296 24.21 9.91 10.91
N PRO A 297 25.12 10.78 11.40
CA PRO A 297 25.57 10.70 12.78
C PRO A 297 24.39 10.96 13.73
N GLY A 298 24.05 9.96 14.53
CA GLY A 298 23.02 10.05 15.55
C GLY A 298 23.44 11.02 16.66
N ARG A 299 23.10 12.30 16.55
CA ARG A 299 23.26 13.26 17.66
C ARG A 299 22.03 13.17 18.56
N PRO A 300 22.18 12.91 19.89
CA PRO A 300 21.06 12.72 20.81
C PRO A 300 20.15 13.96 20.98
N ARG A 301 20.52 15.11 20.46
CA ARG A 301 19.81 16.40 20.57
C ARG A 301 19.33 16.99 19.24
N ALA A 302 19.46 16.27 18.11
CA ALA A 302 18.99 16.80 16.83
C ALA A 302 17.46 16.61 16.73
N ARG A 303 16.78 17.64 16.25
CA ARG A 303 15.33 17.70 16.01
C ARG A 303 14.87 16.67 14.97
N PHE A 304 15.81 15.99 14.27
CA PHE A 304 15.58 14.98 13.25
C PHE A 304 16.13 13.63 13.73
N HIS A 305 15.23 12.63 13.84
CA HIS A 305 15.55 11.27 14.31
C HIS A 305 16.05 10.33 13.20
N TYR A 306 16.30 10.86 11.99
CA TYR A 306 16.66 10.06 10.82
C TYR A 306 18.14 9.63 10.87
N ARG A 307 18.39 8.31 10.89
CA ARG A 307 19.74 7.72 10.88
C ARG A 307 20.16 7.24 9.48
N LYS A 308 19.20 6.91 8.64
CA LYS A 308 19.39 6.40 7.28
C LYS A 308 18.70 7.33 6.29
N LEU A 309 19.18 7.40 5.07
CA LEU A 309 18.50 8.15 4.00
C LEU A 309 17.07 7.65 3.78
N LYS A 310 16.85 6.34 3.93
CA LYS A 310 15.52 5.73 3.79
C LYS A 310 14.52 6.15 4.86
N ASP A 311 14.98 6.68 5.99
CA ASP A 311 14.11 7.14 7.07
C ASP A 311 13.51 8.52 6.76
N VAL A 312 14.03 9.23 5.73
CA VAL A 312 13.45 10.50 5.26
C VAL A 312 12.16 10.21 4.49
N PRO A 313 11.03 10.84 4.86
CA PRO A 313 9.74 10.60 4.23
C PRO A 313 9.77 10.72 2.71
N GLY A 314 9.28 9.69 2.00
CA GLY A 314 9.21 9.68 0.53
C GLY A 314 10.54 9.53 -0.21
N SER A 315 11.69 9.53 0.49
CA SER A 315 13.01 9.39 -0.15
C SER A 315 13.14 8.07 -0.90
N LYS A 316 12.61 6.97 -0.35
CA LYS A 316 12.61 5.65 -0.99
C LYS A 316 11.89 5.70 -2.33
N THR A 317 10.67 6.21 -2.35
CA THR A 317 9.83 6.31 -3.54
C THR A 317 10.48 7.17 -4.61
N LEU A 318 11.04 8.34 -4.21
CA LEU A 318 11.70 9.26 -5.13
C LEU A 318 13.01 8.67 -5.70
N LEU A 319 13.90 8.15 -4.85
CA LEU A 319 15.20 7.63 -5.29
C LEU A 319 15.05 6.41 -6.19
N VAL A 320 14.12 5.50 -5.89
CA VAL A 320 13.81 4.36 -6.77
C VAL A 320 13.31 4.85 -8.13
N ALA A 321 12.40 5.83 -8.16
CA ALA A 321 11.86 6.38 -9.40
C ALA A 321 12.96 7.04 -10.27
N LEU A 322 13.83 7.83 -9.65
CA LEU A 322 14.94 8.48 -10.35
C LEU A 322 15.96 7.46 -10.85
N ALA A 323 16.32 6.45 -10.05
CA ALA A 323 17.25 5.41 -10.45
C ALA A 323 16.75 4.62 -11.67
N TRP A 324 15.44 4.29 -11.69
CA TRP A 324 14.82 3.65 -12.85
C TRP A 324 14.89 4.57 -14.08
N GLY A 325 14.53 5.85 -13.95
CA GLY A 325 14.62 6.82 -15.03
C GLY A 325 16.02 6.91 -15.61
N VAL A 326 17.05 6.93 -14.75
CA VAL A 326 18.44 6.95 -15.23
C VAL A 326 18.76 5.69 -16.02
N VAL A 327 18.51 4.51 -15.46
CA VAL A 327 18.90 3.23 -16.09
C VAL A 327 18.13 2.99 -17.39
N THR A 328 16.83 3.31 -17.44
CA THR A 328 15.99 3.02 -18.60
C THR A 328 16.04 4.10 -19.69
N SER A 329 16.39 5.34 -19.35
CA SER A 329 16.21 6.48 -20.26
C SER A 329 17.46 7.31 -20.52
N LEU A 330 18.41 7.39 -19.56
CA LEU A 330 19.64 8.17 -19.75
C LEU A 330 20.82 7.30 -20.22
N LEU A 331 20.96 6.08 -19.68
CA LEU A 331 22.12 5.24 -20.05
C LEU A 331 22.10 4.80 -21.52
N PRO A 332 20.98 4.39 -22.13
CA PRO A 332 20.99 3.97 -23.53
C PRO A 332 21.48 5.06 -24.50
N PRO A 333 20.98 6.31 -24.50
CA PRO A 333 21.50 7.34 -25.43
C PRO A 333 22.96 7.72 -25.15
N LEU A 334 23.40 7.69 -23.89
CA LEU A 334 24.81 7.95 -23.56
C LEU A 334 25.74 6.88 -24.11
N ALA A 335 25.29 5.62 -24.18
CA ALA A 335 26.05 4.53 -24.73
C ALA A 335 26.08 4.58 -26.28
N GLN A 336 24.90 4.76 -26.89
CA GLN A 336 24.75 4.67 -28.35
C GLN A 336 25.23 5.94 -29.08
N GLU A 337 24.92 7.11 -28.53
CA GLU A 337 25.13 8.42 -29.17
C GLU A 337 26.23 9.25 -28.51
N GLY A 338 26.74 8.81 -27.34
CA GLY A 338 27.68 9.59 -26.53
C GLY A 338 27.08 10.87 -25.92
N ARG A 339 25.78 11.13 -26.09
CA ARG A 339 25.08 12.35 -25.63
C ARG A 339 23.63 12.08 -25.30
N LEU A 340 23.01 13.00 -24.61
CA LEU A 340 21.58 13.00 -24.39
C LEU A 340 20.86 13.60 -25.60
N LEU A 341 19.73 13.00 -25.99
CA LEU A 341 18.90 13.44 -27.11
C LEU A 341 17.82 14.41 -26.63
N SER A 342 17.17 15.12 -27.57
CA SER A 342 16.05 16.02 -27.25
C SER A 342 14.90 15.32 -26.54
N GLY A 343 14.64 14.04 -26.86
CA GLY A 343 13.61 13.20 -26.25
C GLY A 343 13.98 12.63 -24.88
N THR A 344 15.28 12.65 -24.49
CA THR A 344 15.75 12.03 -23.26
C THR A 344 15.08 12.59 -22.00
N PRO A 345 14.91 13.93 -21.83
CA PRO A 345 14.22 14.46 -20.65
C PRO A 345 12.78 13.94 -20.52
N MET A 346 12.06 13.82 -21.65
CA MET A 346 10.68 13.33 -21.62
C MET A 346 10.61 11.84 -21.29
N ALA A 347 11.51 11.03 -21.87
CA ALA A 347 11.60 9.61 -21.56
C ALA A 347 11.96 9.34 -20.09
N PHE A 348 12.88 10.14 -19.55
CA PHE A 348 13.24 10.10 -18.13
C PHE A 348 12.07 10.46 -17.22
N LEU A 349 11.33 11.55 -17.52
CA LEU A 349 10.16 11.95 -16.77
C LEU A 349 9.06 10.88 -16.86
N TYR A 350 8.83 10.32 -18.04
CA TYR A 350 7.84 9.27 -18.25
C TYR A 350 8.10 8.07 -17.34
N THR A 351 9.29 7.50 -17.39
CA THR A 351 9.65 6.35 -16.54
C THR A 351 9.61 6.73 -15.05
N SER A 352 10.25 7.84 -14.67
CA SER A 352 10.35 8.24 -13.27
C SER A 352 8.98 8.50 -12.65
N ILE A 353 8.08 9.19 -13.35
CA ILE A 353 6.72 9.47 -12.83
C ILE A 353 5.91 8.19 -12.74
N LEU A 354 5.95 7.28 -13.74
CA LEU A 354 5.23 6.01 -13.66
C LEU A 354 5.72 5.15 -12.48
N VAL A 355 7.03 5.07 -12.26
CA VAL A 355 7.61 4.32 -11.12
C VAL A 355 7.27 4.99 -9.79
N PHE A 356 7.27 6.32 -9.73
CA PHE A 356 6.85 7.07 -8.55
C PHE A 356 5.37 6.80 -8.21
N VAL A 357 4.48 6.88 -9.20
CA VAL A 357 3.05 6.60 -9.05
C VAL A 357 2.83 5.16 -8.58
N ARG A 358 3.50 4.19 -9.22
CA ARG A 358 3.49 2.79 -8.78
C ARG A 358 3.86 2.65 -7.31
N SER A 359 5.01 3.20 -6.92
CA SER A 359 5.51 3.07 -5.54
C SER A 359 4.56 3.72 -4.53
N THR A 360 3.99 4.87 -4.87
CA THR A 360 2.99 5.56 -4.04
C THR A 360 1.70 4.74 -3.88
N LEU A 361 1.28 4.00 -4.92
CA LEU A 361 0.12 3.10 -4.83
C LEU A 361 0.37 1.92 -3.89
N TYR A 362 1.60 1.39 -3.86
CA TYR A 362 2.02 0.40 -2.85
C TYR A 362 2.05 1.00 -1.45
N ASP A 363 2.57 2.23 -1.29
CA ASP A 363 2.55 2.93 0.00
C ASP A 363 1.10 3.11 0.53
N PHE A 364 0.11 3.35 -0.34
CA PHE A 364 -1.32 3.38 0.08
C PHE A 364 -1.82 2.05 0.59
N LYS A 365 -1.39 0.94 -0.03
CA LYS A 365 -1.74 -0.42 0.41
C LYS A 365 -1.15 -0.73 1.78
N ASP A 366 0.07 -0.27 2.03
CA ASP A 366 0.90 -0.66 3.15
C ASP A 366 0.82 0.31 4.36
N ILE A 367 0.00 1.38 4.31
CA ILE A 367 -0.13 2.42 5.36
C ILE A 367 -0.24 1.82 6.77
N GLN A 368 -1.08 0.78 6.98
CA GLN A 368 -1.32 0.23 8.31
C GLN A 368 -0.08 -0.47 8.87
N GLY A 369 0.61 -1.27 8.05
CA GLY A 369 1.83 -1.94 8.47
C GLY A 369 3.00 -0.97 8.64
N ASP A 370 3.08 0.05 7.79
CA ASP A 370 4.11 1.08 7.89
C ASP A 370 3.97 1.92 9.17
N LEU A 371 2.73 2.24 9.56
CA LEU A 371 2.44 2.89 10.85
C LEU A 371 2.85 2.01 12.05
N MET A 372 2.65 0.68 11.98
CA MET A 372 3.04 -0.24 13.07
C MET A 372 4.55 -0.30 13.28
N VAL A 373 5.34 -0.15 12.21
CA VAL A 373 6.82 -0.17 12.29
C VAL A 373 7.45 1.22 12.32
N GLY A 374 6.63 2.28 12.40
CA GLY A 374 7.08 3.66 12.47
C GLY A 374 7.73 4.19 11.19
N LYS A 375 7.35 3.66 10.02
CA LYS A 375 7.80 4.20 8.73
C LYS A 375 6.98 5.42 8.32
N GLU A 376 7.67 6.45 7.85
CA GLU A 376 7.06 7.69 7.34
C GLU A 376 7.05 7.66 5.80
N THR A 377 5.99 7.10 5.21
CA THR A 377 5.75 7.13 3.77
C THR A 377 5.01 8.40 3.34
N ILE A 378 4.99 8.70 2.03
CA ILE A 378 4.33 9.91 1.50
C ILE A 378 2.86 10.01 1.96
N PRO A 379 2.01 8.95 1.85
CA PRO A 379 0.63 9.04 2.31
C PRO A 379 0.46 9.17 3.83
N ILE A 380 1.45 8.76 4.63
CA ILE A 380 1.43 8.94 6.08
C ILE A 380 1.72 10.40 6.44
N VAL A 381 2.71 11.01 5.80
CA VAL A 381 3.14 12.38 6.13
C VAL A 381 2.24 13.45 5.52
N LEU A 382 1.90 13.35 4.25
CA LEU A 382 1.04 14.34 3.58
C LEU A 382 -0.46 14.10 3.82
N GLY A 383 -0.82 12.88 4.26
CA GLY A 383 -2.19 12.40 4.31
C GLY A 383 -2.68 11.91 2.94
N ARG A 384 -3.66 11.01 2.98
CA ARG A 384 -4.17 10.30 1.81
C ARG A 384 -4.63 11.25 0.69
N TRP A 385 -5.46 12.25 1.02
CA TRP A 385 -6.03 13.16 0.03
C TRP A 385 -4.96 13.97 -0.71
N LYS A 386 -4.00 14.56 0.01
CA LYS A 386 -2.93 15.35 -0.64
C LYS A 386 -2.05 14.50 -1.53
N THR A 387 -1.79 13.25 -1.13
CA THR A 387 -1.01 12.30 -1.94
C THR A 387 -1.79 11.89 -3.20
N GLU A 388 -3.11 11.69 -3.10
CA GLU A 388 -3.97 11.44 -4.26
C GLU A 388 -3.92 12.61 -5.25
N VAL A 389 -4.03 13.85 -4.77
CA VAL A 389 -3.91 15.07 -5.60
C VAL A 389 -2.53 15.13 -6.26
N LEU A 390 -1.45 14.84 -5.53
CA LEU A 390 -0.09 14.81 -6.08
C LEU A 390 0.01 13.83 -7.25
N VAL A 391 -0.48 12.59 -7.08
CA VAL A 391 -0.48 11.57 -8.14
C VAL A 391 -1.24 12.04 -9.38
N VAL A 392 -2.43 12.61 -9.21
CA VAL A 392 -3.23 13.12 -10.33
C VAL A 392 -2.51 14.26 -11.05
N LEU A 393 -1.93 15.21 -10.31
CA LEU A 393 -1.19 16.33 -10.90
C LEU A 393 0.04 15.85 -11.68
N LEU A 394 0.77 14.84 -11.17
CA LEU A 394 1.90 14.23 -11.88
C LEU A 394 1.47 13.56 -13.19
N LEU A 395 0.33 12.86 -13.20
CA LEU A 395 -0.19 12.21 -14.41
C LEU A 395 -0.66 13.25 -15.44
N ILE A 396 -1.31 14.35 -15.00
CA ILE A 396 -1.70 15.45 -15.88
C ILE A 396 -0.45 16.14 -16.46
N PHE A 397 0.54 16.43 -15.63
CA PHE A 397 1.81 17.01 -16.05
C PHE A 397 2.51 16.12 -17.09
N LEU A 398 2.54 14.81 -16.83
CA LEU A 398 3.14 13.83 -17.75
C LEU A 398 2.38 13.77 -19.09
N GLY A 399 1.05 13.78 -19.08
CA GLY A 399 0.23 13.82 -20.30
C GLY A 399 0.44 15.09 -21.11
N ALA A 400 0.47 16.26 -20.47
CA ALA A 400 0.77 17.51 -21.12
C ALA A 400 2.20 17.54 -21.70
N GLY A 401 3.18 17.01 -20.94
CA GLY A 401 4.57 16.88 -21.38
C GLY A 401 4.73 15.98 -22.59
N LEU A 402 4.09 14.81 -22.63
CA LEU A 402 4.09 13.90 -23.79
C LEU A 402 3.50 14.57 -25.03
N THR A 403 2.37 15.27 -24.87
CA THR A 403 1.73 15.99 -25.97
C THR A 403 2.63 17.11 -26.49
N ALA A 404 3.21 17.91 -25.61
CA ALA A 404 4.12 18.99 -25.98
C ALA A 404 5.40 18.45 -26.67
N ALA A 405 6.01 17.38 -26.13
CA ALA A 405 7.20 16.79 -26.70
C ALA A 405 6.95 16.21 -28.10
N ALA A 406 5.78 15.60 -28.33
CA ALA A 406 5.37 15.14 -29.65
C ALA A 406 5.16 16.29 -30.65
N THR A 407 4.46 17.35 -30.24
CA THR A 407 4.18 18.50 -31.13
C THR A 407 5.44 19.32 -31.45
N LEU A 408 6.38 19.41 -30.50
CA LEU A 408 7.67 20.08 -30.70
C LEU A 408 8.72 19.22 -31.45
N GLY A 409 8.37 17.96 -31.77
CA GLY A 409 9.29 17.04 -32.45
C GLY A 409 10.48 16.60 -31.58
N TRP A 410 10.38 16.71 -30.26
CA TRP A 410 11.44 16.26 -29.34
C TRP A 410 11.46 14.72 -29.19
N THR A 411 10.31 14.09 -29.39
CA THR A 411 10.13 12.64 -29.30
C THR A 411 9.48 12.11 -30.56
N THR A 412 9.48 10.79 -30.74
CA THR A 412 8.71 10.13 -31.79
C THR A 412 7.21 10.27 -31.53
N SER A 413 6.38 9.95 -32.55
CA SER A 413 4.91 9.94 -32.41
C SER A 413 4.41 8.91 -31.40
N LEU A 414 5.26 8.00 -30.91
CA LEU A 414 4.97 7.09 -29.81
C LEU A 414 4.46 7.86 -28.57
N ALA A 415 4.93 9.10 -28.34
CA ALA A 415 4.48 9.92 -27.20
C ALA A 415 2.94 10.07 -27.15
N THR A 416 2.28 10.22 -28.31
CA THR A 416 0.81 10.30 -28.36
C THR A 416 0.14 8.96 -28.03
N VAL A 417 0.72 7.85 -28.45
CA VAL A 417 0.22 6.50 -28.14
C VAL A 417 0.36 6.20 -26.63
N LEU A 418 1.43 6.68 -25.99
CA LEU A 418 1.66 6.49 -24.57
C LEU A 418 0.64 7.23 -23.67
N LEU A 419 -0.15 8.17 -24.18
CA LEU A 419 -1.30 8.73 -23.46
C LEU A 419 -2.32 7.63 -23.06
N ILE A 420 -2.42 6.57 -23.86
CA ILE A 420 -3.27 5.41 -23.55
C ILE A 420 -2.78 4.70 -22.28
N SER A 421 -1.46 4.62 -22.10
CA SER A 421 -0.88 4.03 -20.86
C SER A 421 -1.22 4.85 -19.62
N LEU A 422 -1.30 6.17 -19.72
CA LEU A 422 -1.76 7.02 -18.62
C LEU A 422 -3.25 6.80 -18.34
N GLY A 423 -4.07 6.63 -19.39
CA GLY A 423 -5.49 6.25 -19.26
C GLY A 423 -5.66 4.93 -18.50
N TYR A 424 -4.80 3.95 -18.75
CA TYR A 424 -4.78 2.68 -18.00
C TYR A 424 -4.51 2.92 -16.51
N VAL A 425 -3.48 3.72 -16.18
CA VAL A 425 -3.13 4.03 -14.78
C VAL A 425 -4.27 4.77 -14.07
N VAL A 426 -4.88 5.75 -14.73
CA VAL A 426 -6.02 6.51 -14.19
C VAL A 426 -7.22 5.60 -13.96
N SER A 427 -7.56 4.75 -14.93
CA SER A 427 -8.68 3.80 -14.85
C SER A 427 -8.49 2.83 -13.69
N TYR A 428 -7.30 2.25 -13.59
CA TYR A 428 -6.94 1.35 -12.52
C TYR A 428 -6.99 2.05 -11.14
N TYR A 429 -6.46 3.27 -11.03
CA TYR A 429 -6.53 4.07 -9.81
C TYR A 429 -7.99 4.38 -9.42
N TYR A 430 -8.85 4.69 -10.38
CA TYR A 430 -10.28 4.90 -10.16
C TYR A 430 -10.97 3.65 -9.62
N LEU A 431 -10.71 2.48 -10.21
CA LEU A 431 -11.26 1.19 -9.75
C LEU A 431 -10.80 0.87 -8.33
N TYR A 432 -9.54 1.12 -8.04
CA TYR A 432 -8.97 1.00 -6.71
C TYR A 432 -9.68 1.91 -5.69
N ARG A 433 -9.85 3.19 -6.03
CA ARG A 433 -10.53 4.16 -5.15
C ARG A 433 -11.99 3.76 -4.86
N ARG A 434 -12.68 3.17 -5.83
CA ARG A 434 -14.04 2.66 -5.71
C ARG A 434 -14.14 1.32 -4.97
N LYS A 435 -13.02 0.76 -4.51
CA LYS A 435 -12.95 -0.58 -3.87
C LYS A 435 -13.51 -1.71 -4.77
N ILE A 436 -13.51 -1.51 -6.08
CA ILE A 436 -14.00 -2.50 -7.06
C ILE A 436 -12.94 -3.58 -7.28
N THR A 437 -11.66 -3.20 -7.21
CA THR A 437 -10.53 -4.14 -7.31
C THR A 437 -10.24 -4.74 -5.95
N ALA A 438 -10.21 -6.07 -5.87
CA ALA A 438 -9.74 -6.77 -4.69
C ALA A 438 -8.26 -6.47 -4.43
N TRP A 439 -7.90 -6.26 -3.14
CA TRP A 439 -6.52 -6.21 -2.72
C TRP A 439 -5.85 -7.56 -2.93
N GLY A 440 -4.56 -7.57 -3.22
CA GLY A 440 -3.77 -8.77 -3.37
C GLY A 440 -3.16 -8.93 -4.76
N PHE A 441 -3.04 -10.15 -5.22
CA PHE A 441 -2.42 -10.51 -6.47
C PHE A 441 -2.93 -9.74 -7.71
N PRO A 442 -4.26 -9.52 -7.90
CA PRO A 442 -4.75 -8.69 -9.02
C PRO A 442 -4.29 -7.24 -8.95
N PHE A 443 -4.12 -6.69 -7.74
CA PHE A 443 -3.60 -5.35 -7.54
C PHE A 443 -2.15 -5.24 -8.01
N GLU A 444 -1.29 -6.15 -7.57
CA GLU A 444 0.13 -6.15 -7.94
C GLU A 444 0.31 -6.28 -9.46
N TRP A 445 -0.46 -7.16 -10.09
CA TRP A 445 -0.44 -7.33 -11.54
C TRP A 445 -0.96 -6.13 -12.31
N ALA A 446 -1.99 -5.47 -11.82
CA ALA A 446 -2.52 -4.28 -12.48
C ALA A 446 -1.54 -3.11 -12.38
N VAL A 447 -0.88 -2.92 -11.22
CA VAL A 447 0.08 -1.83 -11.03
C VAL A 447 1.37 -2.08 -11.80
N ASP A 448 2.02 -3.23 -11.61
CA ASP A 448 3.26 -3.58 -12.30
C ASP A 448 3.01 -3.84 -13.80
N GLY A 449 1.81 -4.30 -14.15
CA GLY A 449 1.34 -4.49 -15.52
C GLY A 449 1.27 -3.20 -16.34
N SER A 450 1.20 -2.03 -15.71
CA SER A 450 1.25 -0.75 -16.42
C SER A 450 2.53 -0.56 -17.23
N PHE A 451 3.65 -1.08 -16.73
CA PHE A 451 4.94 -1.03 -17.42
C PHE A 451 4.97 -1.97 -18.64
N ILE A 452 4.41 -3.16 -18.47
CA ILE A 452 4.26 -4.13 -19.57
C ILE A 452 3.30 -3.59 -20.64
N PHE A 453 2.23 -2.94 -20.22
CA PHE A 453 1.27 -2.32 -21.12
C PHE A 453 1.89 -1.19 -21.94
N ALA A 454 2.74 -0.36 -21.32
CA ALA A 454 3.51 0.65 -22.03
C ALA A 454 4.45 0.02 -23.09
N GLY A 455 5.14 -1.08 -22.73
CA GLY A 455 5.98 -1.83 -23.66
C GLY A 455 5.19 -2.44 -24.81
N LEU A 456 4.00 -2.97 -24.54
CA LEU A 456 3.10 -3.51 -25.57
C LEU A 456 2.64 -2.42 -26.53
N LEU A 457 2.26 -1.24 -26.04
CA LEU A 457 1.90 -0.10 -26.89
C LEU A 457 3.08 0.34 -27.77
N ALA A 458 4.28 0.39 -27.20
CA ALA A 458 5.49 0.72 -27.96
C ALA A 458 5.80 -0.33 -29.02
N PHE A 459 5.61 -1.61 -28.72
CA PHE A 459 5.79 -2.71 -29.66
C PHE A 459 4.79 -2.63 -30.83
N LEU A 460 3.50 -2.42 -30.54
CA LEU A 460 2.47 -2.28 -31.55
C LEU A 460 2.71 -1.04 -32.43
N TRP A 461 3.14 0.06 -31.84
CA TRP A 461 3.52 1.27 -32.58
C TRP A 461 4.71 1.03 -33.52
N ALA A 462 5.72 0.25 -33.08
CA ALA A 462 6.90 -0.05 -33.92
C ALA A 462 6.60 -1.00 -35.07
N MET A 463 5.49 -1.75 -34.98
CA MET A 463 5.02 -2.64 -36.09
C MET A 463 4.12 -1.93 -37.09
N ALA A 464 3.55 -0.77 -36.75
CA ALA A 464 2.65 0.02 -37.58
C ALA A 464 3.42 1.02 -38.46
#